data_16cde85ae6082839a85aa6c20531a190
#
_entry.id   16cde85ae6082839a85aa6c20531a190
#
_cell.length_a   1.000
_cell.length_b   1.000
_cell.length_c   1.000
_cell.angle_alpha   90.00
_cell.angle_beta   90.00
_cell.angle_gamma   90.00
#
_symmetry.space_group_name_H-M   'P 1'
#
loop_
_entity.id
_entity.type
_entity.pdbx_description
1 polymer ?
#
loop_
_entity_poly.entity_id
_entity_poly.type
_entity_poly.pdbx_seq_one_letter_code
_entity_poly.pdbx_strand_id
1 'polypeptide(L)'
;MPNPSSEDKQIIAHIDGGSRGNPGPAAYAVVVSAEDGTRLDSLSRYLGHATNNVAEYEGLLAALDYALEHNHRRLKIITDSELMARQINGRYKVKNPSLKVLYDRARTLIAQFDAFRIEHVRREHNREADRLANETMDAASKHKKPPQAPPAEPQSLRATATYHQGVLELDGSLPLGEGEQVKLKIERKK
;
A
#
# COMPACT_ATOMS: atom_id res chain seq x y z
N MET A 1 -6.52 42.85 11.03
CA MET A 1 -5.69 41.81 10.42
C MET A 1 -6.64 40.73 9.94
N PRO A 2 -6.73 40.38 8.64
CA PRO A 2 -7.53 39.26 8.20
C PRO A 2 -6.97 37.99 8.85
N ASN A 3 -7.85 37.16 9.39
CA ASN A 3 -7.49 35.85 9.89
C ASN A 3 -6.92 35.04 8.71
N PRO A 4 -5.69 34.44 8.81
CA PRO A 4 -5.16 33.67 7.71
C PRO A 4 -6.16 32.58 7.34
N SER A 5 -6.49 32.47 6.05
CA SER A 5 -7.36 31.42 5.54
C SER A 5 -6.76 30.05 5.91
N SER A 6 -7.57 29.00 5.97
CA SER A 6 -7.08 27.63 6.24
C SER A 6 -5.98 27.20 5.25
N GLU A 7 -5.96 27.80 4.07
CA GLU A 7 -4.97 27.60 3.01
C GLU A 7 -3.55 28.06 3.38
N ASP A 8 -3.43 29.08 4.25
CA ASP A 8 -2.14 29.65 4.66
C ASP A 8 -1.48 28.92 5.85
N LYS A 9 -2.24 28.07 6.56
CA LYS A 9 -1.72 27.37 7.73
C LYS A 9 -0.99 26.08 7.32
N GLN A 10 0.24 25.95 7.82
CA GLN A 10 0.99 24.71 7.65
C GLN A 10 0.38 23.60 8.51
N ILE A 11 0.27 22.41 7.95
CA ILE A 11 -0.02 21.20 8.71
C ILE A 11 1.21 20.28 8.77
N ILE A 12 1.24 19.47 9.80
CA ILE A 12 2.31 18.48 10.02
C ILE A 12 1.67 17.10 9.97
N ALA A 13 2.20 16.23 9.11
CA ALA A 13 1.77 14.84 9.03
C ALA A 13 2.91 13.91 9.45
N HIS A 14 2.71 13.19 10.54
CA HIS A 14 3.54 12.07 10.95
C HIS A 14 3.08 10.84 10.20
N ILE A 15 3.97 10.22 9.43
CA ILE A 15 3.65 9.04 8.64
C ILE A 15 4.52 7.85 9.04
N ASP A 16 3.93 6.68 9.03
CA ASP A 16 4.61 5.41 9.21
C ASP A 16 4.04 4.38 8.25
N GLY A 17 4.88 3.46 7.79
CA GLY A 17 4.48 2.33 6.98
C GLY A 17 5.29 1.11 7.35
N GLY A 18 4.62 -0.01 7.57
CA GLY A 18 5.28 -1.23 8.00
C GLY A 18 4.77 -2.48 7.33
N SER A 19 5.59 -3.53 7.35
CA SER A 19 5.18 -4.88 6.94
C SER A 19 5.71 -5.93 7.91
N ARG A 20 4.89 -6.96 8.18
CA ARG A 20 5.29 -8.15 8.94
C ARG A 20 5.87 -9.19 8.01
N GLY A 21 7.16 -9.11 7.78
CA GLY A 21 7.87 -9.75 6.67
C GLY A 21 8.10 -8.76 5.53
N ASN A 22 8.99 -9.09 4.58
CA ASN A 22 9.35 -8.14 3.51
C ASN A 22 9.54 -8.88 2.16
N PRO A 23 8.43 -9.11 1.40
CA PRO A 23 7.07 -8.63 1.62
C PRO A 23 6.26 -9.44 2.65
N GLY A 24 5.18 -8.84 3.19
CA GLY A 24 4.28 -9.44 4.16
C GLY A 24 3.01 -8.62 4.38
N PRO A 25 2.16 -8.98 5.36
CA PRO A 25 1.04 -8.16 5.78
C PRO A 25 1.53 -6.74 6.11
N ALA A 26 0.99 -5.75 5.43
CA ALA A 26 1.48 -4.38 5.48
C ALA A 26 0.36 -3.37 5.72
N ALA A 27 0.68 -2.26 6.38
CA ALA A 27 -0.21 -1.13 6.57
C ALA A 27 0.57 0.17 6.64
N TYR A 28 -0.12 1.27 6.43
CA TYR A 28 0.39 2.60 6.74
C TYR A 28 -0.52 3.32 7.73
N ALA A 29 0.03 4.35 8.36
CA ALA A 29 -0.71 5.31 9.16
C ALA A 29 -0.20 6.73 8.93
N VAL A 30 -1.11 7.68 9.08
CA VAL A 30 -0.86 9.12 9.01
C VAL A 30 -1.54 9.77 10.20
N VAL A 31 -0.82 10.60 10.93
CA VAL A 31 -1.37 11.44 12.02
C VAL A 31 -1.15 12.89 11.64
N VAL A 32 -2.24 13.63 11.43
CA VAL A 32 -2.20 15.01 10.98
C VAL A 32 -2.45 15.94 12.15
N SER A 33 -1.62 16.96 12.28
CA SER A 33 -1.74 18.01 13.30
C SER A 33 -1.52 19.40 12.70
N ALA A 34 -2.07 20.41 13.38
CA ALA A 34 -1.72 21.79 13.15
C ALA A 34 -0.31 22.11 13.67
N GLU A 35 0.23 23.27 13.33
CA GLU A 35 1.56 23.74 13.80
C GLU A 35 1.67 23.84 15.33
N ASP A 36 0.56 24.13 16.00
CA ASP A 36 0.48 24.21 17.47
C ASP A 36 0.41 22.84 18.16
N GLY A 37 0.45 21.76 17.38
CA GLY A 37 0.34 20.38 17.87
C GLY A 37 -1.08 19.87 18.03
N THR A 38 -2.11 20.68 17.78
CA THR A 38 -3.50 20.23 17.81
C THR A 38 -3.73 19.14 16.74
N ARG A 39 -4.19 17.96 17.17
CA ARG A 39 -4.51 16.88 16.25
C ARG A 39 -5.73 17.22 15.40
N LEU A 40 -5.59 17.14 14.11
CA LEU A 40 -6.64 17.40 13.13
C LEU A 40 -7.33 16.09 12.70
N ASP A 41 -6.51 15.08 12.34
CA ASP A 41 -7.04 13.81 11.84
C ASP A 41 -6.03 12.67 11.98
N SER A 42 -6.48 11.45 11.67
CA SER A 42 -5.61 10.29 11.49
C SER A 42 -6.20 9.31 10.49
N LEU A 43 -5.33 8.83 9.61
CA LEU A 43 -5.69 7.85 8.60
C LEU A 43 -4.83 6.60 8.78
N SER A 44 -5.43 5.45 8.52
CA SER A 44 -4.66 4.21 8.42
C SER A 44 -5.33 3.26 7.44
N ARG A 45 -4.52 2.43 6.79
CA ARG A 45 -5.03 1.46 5.82
C ARG A 45 -4.18 0.20 5.79
N TYR A 46 -4.85 -0.94 5.81
CA TYR A 46 -4.23 -2.22 5.52
C TYR A 46 -4.06 -2.39 4.01
N LEU A 47 -2.85 -2.76 3.59
CA LEU A 47 -2.46 -2.86 2.18
C LEU A 47 -2.46 -4.29 1.64
N GLY A 48 -2.77 -5.28 2.48
CA GLY A 48 -2.57 -6.67 2.13
C GLY A 48 -1.09 -7.04 2.20
N HIS A 49 -0.58 -7.72 1.18
CA HIS A 49 0.80 -8.20 1.13
C HIS A 49 1.68 -7.20 0.36
N ALA A 50 2.55 -6.49 1.04
CA ALA A 50 3.44 -5.49 0.47
C ALA A 50 4.80 -5.46 1.17
N THR A 51 5.77 -4.75 0.60
CA THR A 51 7.05 -4.48 1.25
C THR A 51 6.95 -3.29 2.18
N ASN A 52 7.87 -3.18 3.14
CA ASN A 52 7.97 -2.03 4.03
C ASN A 52 8.05 -0.71 3.26
N ASN A 53 8.94 -0.62 2.28
CA ASN A 53 9.10 0.59 1.48
C ASN A 53 7.83 1.00 0.72
N VAL A 54 7.06 0.03 0.23
CA VAL A 54 5.76 0.32 -0.41
C VAL A 54 4.79 0.90 0.61
N ALA A 55 4.70 0.34 1.82
CA ALA A 55 3.84 0.85 2.87
C ALA A 55 4.21 2.29 3.29
N GLU A 56 5.50 2.59 3.41
CA GLU A 56 6.00 3.94 3.69
C GLU A 56 5.58 4.95 2.60
N TYR A 57 5.75 4.59 1.33
CA TYR A 57 5.32 5.45 0.21
C TYR A 57 3.81 5.63 0.13
N GLU A 58 3.03 4.59 0.43
CA GLU A 58 1.56 4.70 0.49
C GLU A 58 1.12 5.64 1.62
N GLY A 59 1.79 5.63 2.77
CA GLY A 59 1.58 6.60 3.85
C GLY A 59 1.89 8.04 3.41
N LEU A 60 3.00 8.24 2.68
CA LEU A 60 3.34 9.55 2.11
C LEU A 60 2.25 10.03 1.13
N LEU A 61 1.81 9.16 0.21
CA LEU A 61 0.77 9.51 -0.77
C LEU A 61 -0.54 9.86 -0.07
N ALA A 62 -0.94 9.09 0.94
CA ALA A 62 -2.15 9.37 1.72
C ALA A 62 -2.10 10.73 2.44
N ALA A 63 -0.94 11.11 2.97
CA ALA A 63 -0.74 12.42 3.60
C ALA A 63 -0.81 13.57 2.58
N LEU A 64 -0.24 13.38 1.39
CA LEU A 64 -0.28 14.35 0.30
C LEU A 64 -1.71 14.54 -0.22
N ASP A 65 -2.40 13.44 -0.52
CA ASP A 65 -3.80 13.46 -0.98
C ASP A 65 -4.70 14.13 0.07
N TYR A 66 -4.60 13.76 1.35
CA TYR A 66 -5.35 14.39 2.45
C TYR A 66 -5.15 15.90 2.49
N ALA A 67 -3.91 16.37 2.44
CA ALA A 67 -3.62 17.79 2.53
C ALA A 67 -4.23 18.57 1.35
N LEU A 68 -4.15 18.05 0.12
CA LEU A 68 -4.74 18.68 -1.07
C LEU A 68 -6.27 18.68 -1.03
N GLU A 69 -6.89 17.58 -0.62
CA GLU A 69 -8.36 17.44 -0.47
C GLU A 69 -8.94 18.44 0.55
N HIS A 70 -8.15 18.76 1.59
CA HIS A 70 -8.54 19.73 2.63
C HIS A 70 -8.01 21.15 2.39
N ASN A 71 -7.50 21.42 1.17
CA ASN A 71 -6.97 22.73 0.76
C ASN A 71 -5.77 23.23 1.61
N HIS A 72 -5.00 22.32 2.21
CA HIS A 72 -3.74 22.68 2.86
C HIS A 72 -2.61 22.73 1.84
N ARG A 73 -2.07 23.91 1.57
CA ARG A 73 -1.00 24.12 0.59
C ARG A 73 0.40 24.14 1.20
N ARG A 74 0.49 24.03 2.52
CA ARG A 74 1.76 24.03 3.26
C ARG A 74 1.83 22.77 4.13
N LEU A 75 2.70 21.83 3.75
CA LEU A 75 2.77 20.51 4.39
C LEU A 75 4.18 20.19 4.84
N LYS A 76 4.31 19.77 6.10
CA LYS A 76 5.51 19.16 6.64
C LYS A 76 5.25 17.69 6.93
N ILE A 77 6.03 16.81 6.31
CA ILE A 77 6.03 15.37 6.58
C ILE A 77 7.12 15.03 7.59
N ILE A 78 6.78 14.21 8.57
CA ILE A 78 7.70 13.62 9.54
C ILE A 78 7.61 12.09 9.39
N THR A 79 8.75 11.43 9.23
CA THR A 79 8.86 9.99 9.04
C THR A 79 10.13 9.45 9.67
N ASP A 80 10.14 8.20 10.08
CA ASP A 80 11.34 7.46 10.49
C ASP A 80 11.97 6.66 9.36
N SER A 81 11.41 6.74 8.13
CA SER A 81 12.02 6.20 6.93
C SER A 81 13.11 7.12 6.37
N GLU A 82 14.35 6.88 6.79
CA GLU A 82 15.50 7.64 6.27
C GLU A 82 15.64 7.50 4.75
N LEU A 83 15.41 6.29 4.23
CA LEU A 83 15.52 6.02 2.78
C LEU A 83 14.53 6.88 1.99
N MET A 84 13.25 6.86 2.37
CA MET A 84 12.21 7.63 1.70
C MET A 84 12.48 9.14 1.80
N ALA A 85 12.81 9.64 2.99
CA ALA A 85 13.12 11.05 3.18
C ALA A 85 14.30 11.50 2.29
N ARG A 86 15.36 10.70 2.18
CA ARG A 86 16.50 11.00 1.30
C ARG A 86 16.14 10.90 -0.18
N GLN A 87 15.25 10.01 -0.57
CA GLN A 87 14.77 9.88 -1.95
C GLN A 87 13.91 11.11 -2.35
N ILE A 88 12.95 11.49 -1.53
CA ILE A 88 12.08 12.65 -1.79
C ILE A 88 12.88 13.95 -1.81
N ASN A 89 13.88 14.10 -0.93
CA ASN A 89 14.80 15.25 -0.92
C ASN A 89 15.84 15.20 -2.08
N GLY A 90 15.79 14.22 -2.97
CA GLY A 90 16.66 14.10 -4.14
C GLY A 90 18.10 13.66 -3.83
N ARG A 91 18.39 13.25 -2.60
CA ARG A 91 19.74 12.79 -2.19
C ARG A 91 20.02 11.35 -2.65
N TYR A 92 18.99 10.51 -2.77
CA TYR A 92 19.09 9.13 -3.21
C TYR A 92 18.20 8.88 -4.42
N LYS A 93 18.68 8.04 -5.35
CA LYS A 93 17.89 7.61 -6.51
C LYS A 93 16.99 6.43 -6.16
N VAL A 94 15.76 6.44 -6.68
CA VAL A 94 14.85 5.29 -6.60
C VAL A 94 15.19 4.34 -7.75
N LYS A 95 15.76 3.17 -7.42
CA LYS A 95 16.19 2.15 -8.40
C LYS A 95 15.12 1.08 -8.64
N ASN A 96 14.28 0.80 -7.63
CA ASN A 96 13.25 -0.22 -7.73
C ASN A 96 12.09 0.29 -8.63
N PRO A 97 11.70 -0.43 -9.70
CA PRO A 97 10.66 0.02 -10.62
C PRO A 97 9.29 0.23 -9.97
N SER A 98 8.89 -0.65 -9.06
CA SER A 98 7.61 -0.54 -8.35
C SER A 98 7.56 0.69 -7.44
N LEU A 99 8.64 0.97 -6.72
CA LEU A 99 8.75 2.18 -5.90
C LEU A 99 8.86 3.45 -6.76
N LYS A 100 9.43 3.34 -7.96
CA LYS A 100 9.55 4.48 -8.87
C LYS A 100 8.18 5.05 -9.26
N VAL A 101 7.19 4.20 -9.46
CA VAL A 101 5.81 4.63 -9.75
C VAL A 101 5.23 5.45 -8.60
N LEU A 102 5.39 4.98 -7.35
CA LEU A 102 4.92 5.69 -6.17
C LEU A 102 5.68 7.01 -5.96
N TYR A 103 7.00 6.97 -6.14
CA TYR A 103 7.85 8.15 -6.09
C TYR A 103 7.42 9.22 -7.11
N ASP A 104 7.19 8.84 -8.37
CA ASP A 104 6.81 9.79 -9.43
C ASP A 104 5.42 10.39 -9.14
N ARG A 105 4.47 9.58 -8.65
CA ARG A 105 3.18 10.10 -8.16
C ARG A 105 3.37 11.09 -7.01
N ALA A 106 4.19 10.75 -6.02
CA ALA A 106 4.48 11.64 -4.90
C ALA A 106 5.10 12.98 -5.39
N ARG A 107 6.04 12.94 -6.34
CA ARG A 107 6.64 14.15 -6.93
C ARG A 107 5.61 15.03 -7.64
N THR A 108 4.66 14.40 -8.34
CA THR A 108 3.57 15.13 -9.02
C THR A 108 2.64 15.83 -8.02
N LEU A 109 2.31 15.15 -6.92
CA LEU A 109 1.49 15.75 -5.85
C LEU A 109 2.25 16.86 -5.12
N ILE A 110 3.52 16.63 -4.76
CA ILE A 110 4.38 17.62 -4.08
C ILE A 110 4.48 18.92 -4.86
N ALA A 111 4.51 18.87 -6.18
CA ALA A 111 4.57 20.06 -7.04
C ALA A 111 3.33 20.98 -6.93
N GLN A 112 2.24 20.51 -6.31
CA GLN A 112 1.01 21.29 -6.10
C GLN A 112 1.00 22.06 -4.78
N PHE A 113 2.02 21.90 -3.93
CA PHE A 113 2.14 22.61 -2.64
C PHE A 113 2.96 23.89 -2.79
N ASP A 114 2.54 24.93 -2.10
CA ASP A 114 3.29 26.20 -1.99
C ASP A 114 4.54 26.04 -1.12
N ALA A 115 4.44 25.16 -0.10
CA ALA A 115 5.56 24.78 0.74
C ALA A 115 5.46 23.31 1.13
N PHE A 116 6.49 22.55 0.80
CA PHE A 116 6.61 21.15 1.18
C PHE A 116 7.97 20.87 1.84
N ARG A 117 7.95 20.12 2.94
CA ARG A 117 9.15 19.60 3.60
C ARG A 117 8.93 18.17 4.05
N ILE A 118 9.97 17.34 3.97
CA ILE A 118 10.02 16.02 4.58
C ILE A 118 11.26 15.90 5.45
N GLU A 119 11.06 15.50 6.69
CA GLU A 119 12.11 15.34 7.69
C GLU A 119 12.13 13.91 8.22
N HIS A 120 13.33 13.36 8.31
CA HIS A 120 13.57 12.10 8.99
C HIS A 120 13.76 12.34 10.48
N VAL A 121 13.07 11.58 11.30
CA VAL A 121 13.22 11.53 12.75
C VAL A 121 13.54 10.12 13.21
N ARG A 122 14.10 9.98 14.43
CA ARG A 122 14.23 8.65 15.02
C ARG A 122 12.85 8.10 15.38
N ARG A 123 12.69 6.77 15.33
CA ARG A 123 11.43 6.06 15.56
C ARG A 123 10.74 6.46 16.88
N GLU A 124 11.52 6.76 17.92
CA GLU A 124 11.02 7.24 19.21
C GLU A 124 10.22 8.56 19.11
N HIS A 125 10.40 9.33 18.04
CA HIS A 125 9.67 10.57 17.76
C HIS A 125 8.53 10.38 16.76
N ASN A 126 8.26 9.13 16.31
CA ASN A 126 7.17 8.78 15.38
C ASN A 126 6.21 7.73 15.96
N ARG A 127 6.19 7.59 17.31
CA ARG A 127 5.49 6.50 18.01
C ARG A 127 4.00 6.41 17.73
N GLU A 128 3.32 7.52 17.51
CA GLU A 128 1.87 7.52 17.33
C GLU A 128 1.49 6.92 15.97
N ALA A 129 2.19 7.32 14.91
CA ALA A 129 2.00 6.76 13.58
C ALA A 129 2.41 5.26 13.54
N ASP A 130 3.56 4.90 14.14
CA ASP A 130 4.01 3.51 14.28
C ASP A 130 2.96 2.64 15.01
N ARG A 131 2.43 3.11 16.14
CA ARG A 131 1.39 2.40 16.87
C ARG A 131 0.14 2.18 16.01
N LEU A 132 -0.35 3.22 15.34
CA LEU A 132 -1.55 3.17 14.52
C LEU A 132 -1.37 2.21 13.32
N ALA A 133 -0.21 2.20 12.66
CA ALA A 133 0.10 1.26 11.59
C ALA A 133 0.09 -0.19 12.09
N ASN A 134 0.69 -0.45 13.26
CA ASN A 134 0.69 -1.76 13.89
C ASN A 134 -0.71 -2.22 14.30
N GLU A 135 -1.52 -1.35 14.91
CA GLU A 135 -2.92 -1.63 15.27
C GLU A 135 -3.76 -1.97 14.03
N THR A 136 -3.52 -1.28 12.92
CA THR A 136 -4.20 -1.54 11.64
C THR A 136 -3.86 -2.92 11.09
N MET A 137 -2.59 -3.34 11.16
CA MET A 137 -2.19 -4.70 10.80
C MET A 137 -2.80 -5.76 11.72
N ASP A 138 -2.87 -5.48 13.04
CA ASP A 138 -3.46 -6.40 14.03
C ASP A 138 -4.96 -6.57 13.82
N ALA A 139 -5.68 -5.48 13.59
CA ALA A 139 -7.10 -5.50 13.30
C ALA A 139 -7.40 -6.34 12.03
N ALA A 140 -6.64 -6.12 10.95
CA ALA A 140 -6.79 -6.90 9.74
C ALA A 140 -6.48 -8.39 9.94
N SER A 141 -5.55 -8.72 10.83
CA SER A 141 -5.23 -10.12 11.18
C SER A 141 -6.35 -10.79 11.99
N LYS A 142 -7.03 -10.04 12.85
CA LYS A 142 -8.18 -10.51 13.66
C LYS A 142 -9.45 -10.67 12.81
N HIS A 143 -9.62 -9.83 11.79
CA HIS A 143 -10.73 -9.91 10.85
C HIS A 143 -10.51 -10.93 9.71
N LYS A 144 -9.37 -11.63 9.67
CA LYS A 144 -9.31 -12.90 8.98
C LYS A 144 -10.30 -13.79 9.73
N LYS A 145 -11.55 -13.87 9.19
CA LYS A 145 -12.54 -14.90 9.45
C LYS A 145 -11.81 -16.21 9.79
N PRO A 146 -12.24 -16.98 10.85
CA PRO A 146 -11.67 -18.30 11.08
C PRO A 146 -11.61 -19.01 9.73
N PRO A 147 -10.56 -19.78 9.44
CA PRO A 147 -10.29 -20.27 8.10
C PRO A 147 -11.63 -20.72 7.51
N GLN A 148 -12.08 -19.98 6.50
CA GLN A 148 -13.15 -20.52 5.66
C GLN A 148 -12.65 -21.90 5.34
N ALA A 149 -13.49 -22.88 5.53
CA ALA A 149 -13.23 -24.26 5.15
C ALA A 149 -12.40 -24.24 3.86
N PRO A 150 -11.27 -24.96 3.80
CA PRO A 150 -10.25 -24.81 2.79
C PRO A 150 -10.93 -24.48 1.48
N PRO A 151 -10.51 -23.45 0.72
CA PRO A 151 -11.21 -23.03 -0.49
C PRO A 151 -11.56 -24.30 -1.19
N ALA A 152 -12.84 -24.52 -1.42
CA ALA A 152 -13.35 -25.80 -1.96
C ALA A 152 -12.34 -26.23 -2.99
N GLU A 153 -11.70 -27.37 -2.79
CA GLU A 153 -10.55 -27.83 -3.58
C GLU A 153 -10.80 -27.40 -5.00
N PRO A 154 -9.88 -26.70 -5.69
CA PRO A 154 -10.16 -26.10 -6.99
C PRO A 154 -10.91 -27.17 -7.76
N GLN A 155 -12.18 -26.92 -8.10
CA GLN A 155 -13.10 -27.96 -8.55
C GLN A 155 -12.38 -28.69 -9.68
N SER A 156 -11.82 -29.85 -9.36
CA SER A 156 -11.06 -30.60 -10.33
C SER A 156 -12.08 -31.15 -11.32
N LEU A 157 -12.22 -30.46 -12.42
CA LEU A 157 -13.01 -30.95 -13.53
C LEU A 157 -12.29 -32.19 -14.07
N ARG A 158 -12.97 -33.33 -14.07
CA ARG A 158 -12.47 -34.53 -14.69
C ARG A 158 -13.09 -34.62 -16.08
N ALA A 159 -12.26 -34.63 -17.09
CA ALA A 159 -12.66 -34.86 -18.47
C ALA A 159 -11.86 -36.03 -19.05
N THR A 160 -12.45 -36.74 -19.96
CA THR A 160 -11.77 -37.77 -20.75
C THR A 160 -11.27 -37.10 -22.04
N ALA A 161 -10.06 -37.45 -22.43
CA ALA A 161 -9.49 -36.99 -23.68
C ALA A 161 -8.78 -38.13 -24.39
N THR A 162 -8.87 -38.13 -25.71
CA THR A 162 -8.20 -39.10 -26.57
C THR A 162 -6.93 -38.46 -27.15
N TYR A 163 -5.82 -39.21 -27.14
CA TYR A 163 -4.55 -38.73 -27.65
C TYR A 163 -4.38 -39.18 -29.12
N HIS A 164 -4.24 -38.21 -30.01
CA HIS A 164 -3.92 -38.43 -31.44
C HIS A 164 -2.75 -37.53 -31.85
N GLN A 165 -1.68 -38.13 -32.36
CA GLN A 165 -0.56 -37.45 -33.02
C GLN A 165 -0.05 -36.17 -32.33
N GLY A 166 0.08 -36.18 -31.01
CA GLY A 166 0.60 -35.02 -30.24
C GLY A 166 -0.48 -34.07 -29.71
N VAL A 167 -1.75 -34.30 -30.03
CA VAL A 167 -2.88 -33.48 -29.57
C VAL A 167 -3.79 -34.30 -28.67
N LEU A 168 -4.32 -33.67 -27.62
CA LEU A 168 -5.35 -34.24 -26.74
C LEU A 168 -6.71 -33.63 -27.15
N GLU A 169 -7.59 -34.46 -27.68
CA GLU A 169 -8.97 -34.10 -27.97
C GLU A 169 -9.87 -34.47 -26.80
N LEU A 170 -10.61 -33.48 -26.30
CA LEU A 170 -11.55 -33.67 -25.20
C LEU A 170 -12.82 -34.36 -25.73
N ASP A 171 -13.29 -35.38 -25.00
CA ASP A 171 -14.53 -36.12 -25.32
C ASP A 171 -15.81 -35.33 -24.97
N GLY A 172 -15.70 -33.99 -24.76
CA GLY A 172 -16.81 -33.10 -24.44
C GLY A 172 -16.36 -31.67 -24.20
N SER A 173 -17.31 -30.75 -24.00
CA SER A 173 -17.02 -29.35 -23.65
C SER A 173 -16.77 -29.18 -22.15
N LEU A 174 -15.76 -28.41 -21.78
CA LEU A 174 -15.54 -27.98 -20.41
C LEU A 174 -16.24 -26.63 -20.16
N PRO A 175 -16.77 -26.38 -18.96
CA PRO A 175 -17.38 -25.09 -18.59
C PRO A 175 -16.29 -24.08 -18.25
N LEU A 176 -15.46 -23.74 -19.24
CA LEU A 176 -14.36 -22.76 -19.11
C LEU A 176 -14.70 -21.50 -19.89
N GLY A 177 -14.34 -20.35 -19.34
CA GLY A 177 -14.47 -19.05 -20.00
C GLY A 177 -13.42 -18.85 -21.07
N GLU A 178 -13.72 -18.02 -22.08
CA GLU A 178 -12.77 -17.69 -23.14
C GLU A 178 -11.54 -16.96 -22.55
N GLY A 179 -10.33 -17.49 -22.81
CA GLY A 179 -9.07 -16.96 -22.27
C GLY A 179 -8.70 -17.47 -20.88
N GLU A 180 -9.48 -18.35 -20.28
CA GLU A 180 -9.17 -18.93 -18.96
C GLU A 180 -7.99 -19.89 -19.04
N GLN A 181 -6.98 -19.69 -18.17
CA GLN A 181 -5.80 -20.55 -18.08
C GLN A 181 -6.03 -21.67 -17.05
N VAL A 182 -5.87 -22.90 -17.47
CA VAL A 182 -6.03 -24.06 -16.62
C VAL A 182 -4.74 -24.88 -16.54
N LYS A 183 -4.52 -25.50 -15.40
CA LYS A 183 -3.42 -26.47 -15.21
C LYS A 183 -3.97 -27.89 -15.32
N LEU A 184 -3.45 -28.65 -16.28
CA LEU A 184 -3.87 -30.03 -16.52
C LEU A 184 -2.96 -31.02 -15.79
N LYS A 185 -3.57 -32.01 -15.15
CA LYS A 185 -2.90 -33.23 -14.69
C LYS A 185 -3.45 -34.41 -15.52
N ILE A 186 -2.57 -35.07 -16.27
CA ILE A 186 -2.97 -36.16 -17.17
C ILE A 186 -2.65 -37.49 -16.49
N GLU A 187 -3.68 -38.36 -16.36
CA GLU A 187 -3.52 -39.73 -15.85
C GLU A 187 -3.97 -40.68 -16.95
N ARG A 188 -3.15 -41.73 -17.21
CA ARG A 188 -3.56 -42.79 -18.17
C ARG A 188 -4.63 -43.67 -17.56
N LYS A 189 -5.72 -43.87 -18.28
CA LYS A 189 -6.69 -44.90 -17.96
C LYS A 189 -6.07 -46.28 -18.34
N LYS A 190 -5.97 -47.19 -17.38
CA LYS A 190 -5.57 -48.60 -17.65
C LYS A 190 -6.75 -49.35 -18.27
#